data_eba8367948aafbb9392df23474084ac0
#
_entry.id   eba8367948aafbb9392df23474084ac0
#
_cell.length_a   1.000
_cell.length_b   1.000
_cell.length_c   1.000
_cell.angle_alpha   90.00
_cell.angle_beta   90.00
_cell.angle_gamma   90.00
#
_symmetry.space_group_name_H-M   'P 1'
#
loop_
_entity.id
_entity.type
_entity.pdbx_description
1 polymer ?
#
loop_
_entity_poly.entity_id
_entity_poly.type
_entity_poly.pdbx_seq_one_letter_code
_entity_poly.pdbx_strand_id
1 'polypeptide(L)'
;MMMYDKQELIKMVQRVIDCEEDEDTIDELLEILDDNLPHPSIWDLIYWPPNEEELSAEEMIDIAISYQWKEHQKKCYSLSMKKLIAACKFDKNTSIIMKDVLPKNFISSVKPVYSKADVREEVENHTLNLYDLLCSNDFEKQLQVVESLENWLKNSFPNKMFCSYFLYSETMASKFCFHMECPNMDWLSDKKVKSSNDCIRKNIF
;
A
#
# COMPACT_ATOMS: atom_id res chain seq x y z
N MET A 1 -4.82 -16.55 -4.57
CA MET A 1 -4.54 -18.01 -4.69
C MET A 1 -3.10 -18.07 -5.15
N MET A 2 -2.22 -18.66 -4.37
CA MET A 2 -0.81 -18.79 -4.76
C MET A 2 -0.74 -19.53 -6.10
N MET A 3 0.02 -18.99 -7.05
CA MET A 3 0.20 -19.58 -8.37
C MET A 3 1.29 -20.67 -8.35
N TYR A 4 2.19 -20.59 -7.37
CA TYR A 4 3.32 -21.51 -7.15
C TYR A 4 3.16 -22.29 -5.85
N ASP A 5 3.65 -23.51 -5.79
CA ASP A 5 3.69 -24.28 -4.55
C ASP A 5 4.88 -23.85 -3.65
N LYS A 6 4.85 -24.27 -2.36
CA LYS A 6 5.90 -23.91 -1.40
C LYS A 6 7.29 -24.30 -1.88
N GLN A 7 7.43 -25.46 -2.52
CA GLN A 7 8.72 -25.99 -2.96
C GLN A 7 9.29 -25.20 -4.16
N GLU A 8 8.40 -24.72 -5.03
CA GLU A 8 8.79 -23.85 -6.14
C GLU A 8 9.28 -22.49 -5.62
N LEU A 9 8.58 -21.91 -4.65
CA LEU A 9 8.99 -20.67 -4.02
C LEU A 9 10.33 -20.78 -3.28
N ILE A 10 10.56 -21.90 -2.56
CA ILE A 10 11.86 -22.17 -1.90
C ILE A 10 12.99 -22.22 -2.93
N LYS A 11 12.78 -22.88 -4.07
CA LYS A 11 13.80 -22.96 -5.13
C LYS A 11 14.09 -21.58 -5.72
N MET A 12 13.08 -20.73 -5.88
CA MET A 12 13.28 -19.37 -6.38
C MET A 12 14.13 -18.54 -5.39
N VAL A 13 13.81 -18.61 -4.09
CA VAL A 13 14.62 -17.93 -3.05
C VAL A 13 16.04 -18.44 -3.04
N GLN A 14 16.25 -19.77 -3.15
CA GLN A 14 17.58 -20.34 -3.18
C GLN A 14 18.40 -19.82 -4.37
N ARG A 15 17.81 -19.74 -5.57
CA ARG A 15 18.47 -19.18 -6.76
C ARG A 15 18.90 -17.72 -6.56
N VAL A 16 18.06 -16.92 -5.87
CA VAL A 16 18.40 -15.53 -5.53
C VAL A 16 19.59 -15.50 -4.54
N ILE A 17 19.58 -16.36 -3.52
CA ILE A 17 20.66 -16.43 -2.51
C ILE A 17 21.98 -16.86 -3.16
N ASP A 18 21.94 -17.85 -4.04
CA ASP A 18 23.13 -18.40 -4.68
C ASP A 18 23.78 -17.40 -5.66
N CYS A 19 23.06 -16.37 -6.09
CA CYS A 19 23.53 -15.31 -7.00
C CYS A 19 24.18 -15.85 -8.27
N GLU A 20 23.71 -16.98 -8.77
CA GLU A 20 24.26 -17.64 -9.99
C GLU A 20 23.63 -17.10 -11.28
N GLU A 21 22.55 -16.34 -11.17
CA GLU A 21 21.78 -15.77 -12.28
C GLU A 21 22.22 -14.32 -12.59
N ASP A 22 21.87 -13.85 -13.77
CA ASP A 22 22.03 -12.44 -14.10
C ASP A 22 21.04 -11.55 -13.35
N GLU A 23 21.33 -10.23 -13.30
CA GLU A 23 20.55 -9.25 -12.54
C GLU A 23 19.06 -9.21 -12.97
N ASP A 24 18.81 -9.27 -14.29
CA ASP A 24 17.45 -9.23 -14.83
C ASP A 24 16.65 -10.47 -14.37
N THR A 25 17.26 -11.65 -14.36
CA THR A 25 16.63 -12.89 -13.88
C THR A 25 16.37 -12.85 -12.38
N ILE A 26 17.28 -12.29 -11.58
CA ILE A 26 17.10 -12.12 -10.14
C ILE A 26 15.92 -11.19 -9.85
N ASP A 27 15.82 -10.07 -10.56
CA ASP A 27 14.72 -9.11 -10.41
C ASP A 27 13.38 -9.75 -10.77
N GLU A 28 13.30 -10.54 -11.86
CA GLU A 28 12.09 -11.29 -12.22
C GLU A 28 11.68 -12.29 -11.13
N LEU A 29 12.63 -13.01 -10.54
CA LEU A 29 12.38 -13.97 -9.46
C LEU A 29 11.84 -13.26 -8.21
N LEU A 30 12.41 -12.12 -7.85
CA LEU A 30 11.97 -11.33 -6.71
C LEU A 30 10.56 -10.77 -6.94
N GLU A 31 10.24 -10.31 -8.14
CA GLU A 31 8.89 -9.86 -8.49
C GLU A 31 7.86 -10.99 -8.37
N ILE A 32 8.18 -12.18 -8.88
CA ILE A 32 7.32 -13.37 -8.75
C ILE A 32 7.12 -13.73 -7.28
N LEU A 33 8.18 -13.73 -6.47
CA LEU A 33 8.09 -14.03 -5.04
C LEU A 33 7.23 -13.01 -4.30
N ASP A 34 7.44 -11.72 -4.53
CA ASP A 34 6.66 -10.66 -3.91
C ASP A 34 5.18 -10.70 -4.29
N ASP A 35 4.85 -11.13 -5.53
CA ASP A 35 3.47 -11.29 -5.97
C ASP A 35 2.75 -12.50 -5.38
N ASN A 36 3.49 -13.54 -4.98
CA ASN A 36 2.92 -14.79 -4.49
C ASN A 36 2.97 -14.95 -2.96
N LEU A 37 3.73 -14.12 -2.25
CA LEU A 37 3.88 -14.19 -0.81
C LEU A 37 3.10 -13.07 -0.09
N PRO A 38 2.50 -13.35 1.07
CA PRO A 38 1.83 -12.32 1.87
C PRO A 38 2.81 -11.36 2.56
N HIS A 39 4.10 -11.68 2.66
CA HIS A 39 5.10 -10.78 3.21
C HIS A 39 5.27 -9.54 2.33
N PRO A 40 5.44 -8.34 2.92
CA PRO A 40 5.55 -7.09 2.16
C PRO A 40 6.75 -7.02 1.23
N SER A 41 7.84 -7.71 1.59
CA SER A 41 9.08 -7.73 0.83
C SER A 41 9.89 -8.98 1.20
N ILE A 42 10.01 -9.92 0.27
CA ILE A 42 10.91 -11.07 0.43
C ILE A 42 12.37 -10.63 0.38
N TRP A 43 12.66 -9.55 -0.35
CA TRP A 43 13.97 -8.91 -0.43
C TRP A 43 14.53 -8.60 0.97
N ASP A 44 13.71 -8.04 1.87
CA ASP A 44 14.15 -7.71 3.23
C ASP A 44 14.55 -8.95 4.03
N LEU A 45 13.86 -10.09 3.82
CA LEU A 45 14.23 -11.35 4.47
C LEU A 45 15.53 -11.93 3.93
N ILE A 46 15.82 -11.72 2.64
CA ILE A 46 17.03 -12.24 1.99
C ILE A 46 18.26 -11.41 2.38
N TYR A 47 18.18 -10.09 2.29
CA TYR A 47 19.34 -9.22 2.44
C TYR A 47 19.50 -8.59 3.82
N TRP A 48 18.42 -8.51 4.59
CA TRP A 48 18.40 -7.96 5.95
C TRP A 48 17.53 -8.79 6.89
N PRO A 49 17.91 -10.06 7.12
CA PRO A 49 17.13 -10.97 7.95
C PRO A 49 16.95 -10.42 9.37
N PRO A 50 15.82 -10.71 10.03
CA PRO A 50 15.60 -10.33 11.41
C PRO A 50 16.70 -10.90 12.32
N ASN A 51 17.21 -10.08 13.23
CA ASN A 51 18.25 -10.43 14.22
C ASN A 51 19.65 -10.71 13.62
N GLU A 52 19.94 -10.33 12.39
CA GLU A 52 21.23 -10.58 11.72
C GLU A 52 21.60 -12.08 11.63
N GLU A 53 20.64 -12.99 11.73
CA GLU A 53 20.83 -14.43 11.59
C GLU A 53 20.67 -14.83 10.12
N GLU A 54 21.58 -15.66 9.62
CA GLU A 54 21.42 -16.27 8.29
C GLU A 54 20.23 -17.22 8.30
N LEU A 55 19.21 -16.92 7.50
CA LEU A 55 18.04 -17.76 7.29
C LEU A 55 18.24 -18.64 6.05
N SER A 56 17.80 -19.89 6.13
CA SER A 56 17.68 -20.74 4.94
C SER A 56 16.50 -20.29 4.06
N ALA A 57 16.53 -20.65 2.78
CA ALA A 57 15.44 -20.36 1.85
C ALA A 57 14.08 -20.90 2.35
N GLU A 58 14.09 -22.06 3.02
CA GLU A 58 12.87 -22.64 3.60
C GLU A 58 12.34 -21.80 4.79
N GLU A 59 13.20 -21.36 5.69
CA GLU A 59 12.82 -20.50 6.81
C GLU A 59 12.30 -19.15 6.33
N MET A 60 12.93 -18.54 5.32
CA MET A 60 12.44 -17.30 4.70
C MET A 60 11.04 -17.47 4.13
N ILE A 61 10.79 -18.56 3.41
CA ILE A 61 9.46 -18.85 2.85
C ILE A 61 8.45 -19.14 3.96
N ASP A 62 8.83 -19.83 5.04
CA ASP A 62 7.94 -20.08 6.17
C ASP A 62 7.57 -18.78 6.89
N ILE A 63 8.52 -17.89 7.11
CA ILE A 63 8.28 -16.55 7.63
C ILE A 63 7.35 -15.79 6.69
N ALA A 64 7.63 -15.80 5.40
CA ALA A 64 6.86 -15.05 4.41
C ALA A 64 5.43 -15.55 4.26
N ILE A 65 5.20 -16.87 4.27
CA ILE A 65 3.85 -17.48 4.21
C ILE A 65 3.09 -17.25 5.53
N SER A 66 3.77 -17.38 6.68
CA SER A 66 3.15 -17.18 7.99
C SER A 66 2.96 -15.73 8.35
N TYR A 67 3.48 -14.82 7.53
CA TYR A 67 3.34 -13.40 7.74
C TYR A 67 1.85 -13.05 7.75
N GLN A 68 1.36 -12.85 8.94
CA GLN A 68 0.02 -12.34 9.15
C GLN A 68 0.14 -10.83 9.23
N TRP A 69 -0.46 -10.18 8.27
CA TRP A 69 -0.76 -8.76 8.38
C TRP A 69 -1.69 -8.56 9.59
N LYS A 70 -1.08 -8.59 10.76
CA LYS A 70 -1.81 -8.53 12.03
C LYS A 70 -2.54 -7.21 12.11
N GLU A 71 -3.88 -7.30 12.06
CA GLU A 71 -4.82 -6.32 12.60
C GLU A 71 -4.65 -4.85 12.18
N HIS A 72 -4.13 -4.58 10.98
CA HIS A 72 -3.77 -3.23 10.60
C HIS A 72 -4.78 -2.52 9.70
N GLN A 73 -6.05 -2.81 9.83
CA GLN A 73 -7.06 -1.82 9.44
C GLN A 73 -7.02 -0.65 10.43
N LYS A 74 -5.92 0.07 10.42
CA LYS A 74 -5.68 1.17 11.34
C LYS A 74 -5.98 2.48 10.64
N LYS A 75 -7.18 3.00 10.87
CA LYS A 75 -7.53 4.36 10.43
C LYS A 75 -6.98 5.38 11.43
N CYS A 76 -6.20 6.33 10.93
CA CYS A 76 -5.66 7.45 11.68
C CYS A 76 -6.20 8.76 11.10
N TYR A 77 -6.70 9.64 11.95
CA TYR A 77 -7.31 10.89 11.53
C TYR A 77 -6.68 12.08 12.25
N SER A 78 -6.51 13.19 11.53
CA SER A 78 -6.22 14.49 12.12
C SER A 78 -7.39 14.98 12.97
N LEU A 79 -7.15 15.97 13.82
CA LEU A 79 -8.21 16.57 14.63
C LEU A 79 -9.30 17.23 13.76
N SER A 80 -8.89 17.93 12.71
CA SER A 80 -9.81 18.59 11.77
C SER A 80 -10.68 17.58 11.01
N MET A 81 -10.08 16.47 10.56
CA MET A 81 -10.81 15.38 9.90
C MET A 81 -11.86 14.75 10.83
N LYS A 82 -11.51 14.52 12.10
CA LYS A 82 -12.47 13.98 13.09
C LYS A 82 -13.70 14.88 13.26
N LYS A 83 -13.51 16.21 13.24
CA LYS A 83 -14.62 17.18 13.30
C LYS A 83 -15.50 17.10 12.05
N LEU A 84 -14.88 17.01 10.87
CA LEU A 84 -15.62 16.88 9.61
C LEU A 84 -16.42 15.58 9.56
N ILE A 85 -15.81 14.44 9.88
CA ILE A 85 -16.50 13.13 9.90
C ILE A 85 -17.69 13.15 10.87
N ALA A 86 -17.54 13.76 12.05
CA ALA A 86 -18.63 13.85 13.02
C ALA A 86 -19.81 14.70 12.53
N ALA A 87 -19.57 15.67 11.64
CA ALA A 87 -20.61 16.53 11.06
C ALA A 87 -21.32 15.89 9.86
N CYS A 88 -20.71 14.86 9.24
CA CYS A 88 -21.22 14.22 8.03
C CYS A 88 -22.07 12.99 8.34
N LYS A 89 -23.17 12.83 7.60
CA LYS A 89 -23.96 11.59 7.54
C LYS A 89 -23.62 10.86 6.26
N PHE A 90 -22.95 9.70 6.38
CA PHE A 90 -22.55 8.93 5.21
C PHE A 90 -23.67 8.02 4.71
N ASP A 91 -23.98 8.12 3.42
CA ASP A 91 -24.77 7.12 2.72
C ASP A 91 -23.83 6.06 2.12
N LYS A 92 -23.93 4.82 2.61
CA LYS A 92 -23.07 3.69 2.22
C LYS A 92 -23.41 3.08 0.85
N ASN A 93 -24.48 3.55 0.20
CA ASN A 93 -25.03 2.89 -0.99
C ASN A 93 -24.51 3.43 -2.33
N THR A 94 -23.63 4.42 -2.33
CA THR A 94 -23.11 5.01 -3.57
C THR A 94 -21.88 4.23 -4.04
N SER A 95 -22.08 3.28 -4.96
CA SER A 95 -20.97 2.62 -5.66
C SER A 95 -20.51 3.49 -6.82
N ILE A 96 -19.28 4.01 -6.75
CA ILE A 96 -18.66 4.74 -7.85
C ILE A 96 -17.96 3.72 -8.76
N ILE A 97 -18.30 3.74 -10.05
CA ILE A 97 -17.65 2.90 -11.06
C ILE A 97 -16.30 3.53 -11.41
N MET A 98 -15.23 2.94 -10.88
CA MET A 98 -13.89 3.53 -10.94
C MET A 98 -13.07 3.18 -12.18
N LYS A 99 -13.47 2.12 -12.94
CA LYS A 99 -12.66 1.60 -14.06
C LYS A 99 -12.35 2.61 -15.17
N ASP A 100 -13.24 3.57 -15.40
CA ASP A 100 -13.12 4.52 -16.50
C ASP A 100 -12.54 5.87 -16.07
N VAL A 101 -12.30 6.07 -14.78
CA VAL A 101 -11.97 7.36 -14.18
C VAL A 101 -10.49 7.47 -13.80
N LEU A 102 -9.83 6.35 -13.53
CA LEU A 102 -8.43 6.35 -13.13
C LEU A 102 -7.49 6.51 -14.33
N PRO A 103 -6.41 7.29 -14.21
CA PRO A 103 -5.36 7.34 -15.22
C PRO A 103 -4.84 5.93 -15.51
N LYS A 104 -4.63 5.61 -16.80
CA LYS A 104 -4.18 4.26 -17.21
C LYS A 104 -2.90 3.79 -16.52
N ASN A 105 -2.04 4.73 -16.13
CA ASN A 105 -0.76 4.45 -15.47
C ASN A 105 -0.84 4.44 -13.95
N PHE A 106 -1.99 4.77 -13.36
CA PHE A 106 -2.15 4.89 -11.91
C PHE A 106 -1.95 3.55 -11.16
N ILE A 107 -2.06 2.46 -11.86
CA ILE A 107 -2.12 1.11 -11.32
C ILE A 107 -0.98 0.22 -11.83
N SER A 108 -0.47 0.49 -13.04
CA SER A 108 0.54 -0.35 -13.67
C SER A 108 1.94 -0.26 -13.07
N SER A 109 2.11 0.59 -12.06
CA SER A 109 3.40 0.91 -11.46
C SER A 109 3.46 0.76 -9.93
N VAL A 110 2.52 0.02 -9.32
CA VAL A 110 2.58 -0.26 -7.89
C VAL A 110 3.78 -1.15 -7.60
N LYS A 111 4.82 -0.56 -7.01
CA LYS A 111 6.07 -1.25 -6.69
C LYS A 111 6.19 -1.49 -5.18
N PRO A 112 6.92 -2.55 -4.78
CA PRO A 112 7.34 -2.71 -3.40
C PRO A 112 8.16 -1.50 -2.94
N VAL A 113 8.07 -1.18 -1.66
CA VAL A 113 8.74 -0.04 -1.04
C VAL A 113 9.84 -0.56 -0.12
N TYR A 114 11.08 -0.21 -0.41
CA TYR A 114 12.26 -0.68 0.34
C TYR A 114 12.97 0.44 1.12
N SER A 115 12.61 1.69 0.86
CA SER A 115 13.22 2.84 1.50
C SER A 115 12.22 4.00 1.66
N LYS A 116 12.57 4.99 2.49
CA LYS A 116 11.77 6.23 2.59
C LYS A 116 11.77 7.04 1.28
N ALA A 117 12.76 6.85 0.43
CA ALA A 117 12.80 7.47 -0.89
C ALA A 117 11.74 6.84 -1.79
N ASP A 118 11.62 5.51 -1.78
CA ASP A 118 10.63 4.76 -2.55
C ASP A 118 9.20 5.10 -2.10
N VAL A 119 8.96 5.20 -0.77
CA VAL A 119 7.67 5.67 -0.25
C VAL A 119 7.30 7.03 -0.85
N ARG A 120 8.25 7.94 -0.93
CA ARG A 120 8.00 9.28 -1.48
C ARG A 120 7.70 9.21 -2.97
N GLU A 121 8.47 8.44 -3.72
CA GLU A 121 8.27 8.22 -5.15
C GLU A 121 6.91 7.57 -5.43
N GLU A 122 6.55 6.51 -4.69
CA GLU A 122 5.25 5.84 -4.83
C GLU A 122 4.09 6.77 -4.51
N VAL A 123 4.19 7.57 -3.44
CA VAL A 123 3.17 8.57 -3.11
C VAL A 123 3.04 9.61 -4.21
N GLU A 124 4.14 10.08 -4.80
CA GLU A 124 4.11 11.05 -5.90
C GLU A 124 3.47 10.43 -7.16
N ASN A 125 3.83 9.20 -7.50
CA ASN A 125 3.29 8.47 -8.66
C ASN A 125 1.80 8.11 -8.50
N HIS A 126 1.34 7.90 -7.26
CA HIS A 126 -0.02 7.48 -6.93
C HIS A 126 -0.83 8.58 -6.24
N THR A 127 -0.57 9.83 -6.57
CA THR A 127 -1.38 10.97 -6.10
C THR A 127 -2.48 11.31 -7.10
N LEU A 128 -3.72 11.30 -6.62
CA LEU A 128 -4.90 11.76 -7.36
C LEU A 128 -5.39 13.09 -6.79
N ASN A 129 -5.67 14.03 -7.68
CA ASN A 129 -6.41 15.23 -7.37
C ASN A 129 -7.91 14.90 -7.40
N LEU A 130 -8.55 14.90 -6.25
CA LEU A 130 -9.96 14.53 -6.14
C LEU A 130 -10.90 15.59 -6.71
N TYR A 131 -10.47 16.85 -6.77
CA TYR A 131 -11.25 17.91 -7.42
C TYR A 131 -11.33 17.68 -8.93
N ASP A 132 -10.22 17.35 -9.57
CA ASP A 132 -10.19 17.07 -11.02
C ASP A 132 -11.07 15.88 -11.37
N LEU A 133 -11.16 14.92 -10.46
CA LEU A 133 -11.97 13.72 -10.63
C LEU A 133 -13.47 13.97 -10.47
N LEU A 134 -13.85 14.82 -9.53
CA LEU A 134 -15.24 15.01 -9.12
C LEU A 134 -15.84 16.36 -9.54
N CYS A 135 -15.00 17.30 -9.97
CA CYS A 135 -15.37 18.72 -10.15
C CYS A 135 -16.11 19.29 -8.90
N SER A 136 -15.72 18.82 -7.71
CA SER A 136 -16.38 19.16 -6.46
C SER A 136 -15.42 19.07 -5.28
N ASN A 137 -15.53 20.05 -4.36
CA ASN A 137 -14.86 20.03 -3.06
C ASN A 137 -15.77 19.48 -1.94
N ASP A 138 -16.90 18.85 -2.30
CA ASP A 138 -17.78 18.21 -1.35
C ASP A 138 -17.07 17.07 -0.60
N PHE A 139 -16.92 17.23 0.71
CA PHE A 139 -16.18 16.30 1.55
C PHE A 139 -16.75 14.87 1.52
N GLU A 140 -18.09 14.74 1.58
CA GLU A 140 -18.73 13.41 1.59
C GLU A 140 -18.49 12.68 0.29
N LYS A 141 -18.63 13.36 -0.85
CA LYS A 141 -18.36 12.76 -2.16
C LYS A 141 -16.90 12.36 -2.30
N GLN A 142 -15.98 13.20 -1.86
CA GLN A 142 -14.56 12.89 -1.92
C GLN A 142 -14.20 11.70 -1.04
N LEU A 143 -14.76 11.62 0.18
CA LEU A 143 -14.52 10.48 1.07
C LEU A 143 -15.10 9.17 0.52
N GLN A 144 -16.27 9.21 -0.12
CA GLN A 144 -16.84 8.04 -0.80
C GLN A 144 -15.94 7.55 -1.94
N VAL A 145 -15.35 8.46 -2.71
CA VAL A 145 -14.36 8.11 -3.75
C VAL A 145 -13.13 7.46 -3.13
N VAL A 146 -12.59 8.05 -2.06
CA VAL A 146 -11.43 7.51 -1.34
C VAL A 146 -11.71 6.09 -0.85
N GLU A 147 -12.86 5.86 -0.19
CA GLU A 147 -13.23 4.53 0.29
C GLU A 147 -13.46 3.52 -0.85
N SER A 148 -13.98 3.99 -1.98
CA SER A 148 -14.13 3.16 -3.18
C SER A 148 -12.78 2.78 -3.79
N LEU A 149 -11.81 3.71 -3.82
CA LEU A 149 -10.44 3.47 -4.26
C LEU A 149 -9.72 2.46 -3.34
N GLU A 150 -9.83 2.63 -2.03
CA GLU A 150 -9.27 1.70 -1.05
C GLU A 150 -9.83 0.28 -1.23
N ASN A 151 -11.14 0.15 -1.37
CA ASN A 151 -11.79 -1.13 -1.62
C ASN A 151 -11.38 -1.74 -2.97
N TRP A 152 -11.23 -0.91 -3.98
CA TRP A 152 -10.77 -1.37 -5.29
C TRP A 152 -9.32 -1.87 -5.23
N LEU A 153 -8.40 -1.15 -4.58
CA LEU A 153 -7.01 -1.59 -4.34
C LEU A 153 -6.97 -2.94 -3.61
N LYS A 154 -7.71 -3.06 -2.51
CA LYS A 154 -7.81 -4.30 -1.73
C LYS A 154 -8.30 -5.48 -2.56
N ASN A 155 -9.28 -5.28 -3.42
CA ASN A 155 -9.84 -6.33 -4.26
C ASN A 155 -8.94 -6.67 -5.46
N SER A 156 -8.19 -5.70 -5.99
CA SER A 156 -7.29 -5.91 -7.12
C SER A 156 -5.97 -6.56 -6.71
N PHE A 157 -5.56 -6.35 -5.46
CA PHE A 157 -4.32 -6.89 -4.91
C PHE A 157 -4.58 -7.56 -3.54
N PRO A 158 -5.27 -8.72 -3.51
CA PRO A 158 -5.74 -9.33 -2.27
C PRO A 158 -4.63 -9.77 -1.31
N ASN A 159 -3.40 -9.91 -1.78
CA ASN A 159 -2.24 -10.34 -1.00
C ASN A 159 -1.32 -9.17 -0.62
N LYS A 160 -1.70 -7.94 -0.95
CA LYS A 160 -0.89 -6.76 -0.64
C LYS A 160 -1.64 -5.86 0.33
N MET A 161 -0.90 -5.16 1.17
CA MET A 161 -1.44 -4.12 2.01
C MET A 161 -0.99 -2.75 1.54
N PHE A 162 -1.84 -1.76 1.75
CA PHE A 162 -1.59 -0.40 1.32
C PHE A 162 -1.75 0.56 2.48
N CYS A 163 -0.92 1.59 2.48
CA CYS A 163 -1.10 2.76 3.32
C CYS A 163 -1.59 3.90 2.44
N SER A 164 -2.80 4.38 2.68
CA SER A 164 -3.40 5.49 1.95
C SER A 164 -3.49 6.75 2.80
N TYR A 165 -3.50 7.88 2.13
CA TYR A 165 -3.67 9.20 2.73
C TYR A 165 -4.72 9.98 1.95
N PHE A 166 -5.68 10.52 2.68
CA PHE A 166 -6.64 11.50 2.16
C PHE A 166 -6.35 12.85 2.82
N LEU A 167 -5.93 13.81 2.01
CA LEU A 167 -5.65 15.18 2.42
C LEU A 167 -6.80 16.05 1.91
N TYR A 168 -7.71 16.41 2.80
CA TYR A 168 -8.85 17.24 2.45
C TYR A 168 -8.52 18.73 2.58
N SER A 169 -9.01 19.51 1.61
CA SER A 169 -8.94 20.97 1.64
C SER A 169 -10.24 21.57 1.09
N GLU A 170 -10.75 22.59 1.78
CA GLU A 170 -11.91 23.35 1.31
C GLU A 170 -11.54 24.35 0.20
N THR A 171 -10.30 24.84 0.21
CA THR A 171 -9.84 25.94 -0.66
C THR A 171 -8.89 25.48 -1.75
N MET A 172 -8.29 24.32 -1.59
CA MET A 172 -7.34 23.73 -2.53
C MET A 172 -7.85 22.36 -2.98
N ALA A 173 -7.26 21.83 -4.02
CA ALA A 173 -7.58 20.49 -4.47
C ALA A 173 -7.19 19.45 -3.41
N SER A 174 -8.19 18.72 -2.90
CA SER A 174 -7.96 17.59 -2.03
C SER A 174 -7.24 16.45 -2.77
N LYS A 175 -6.41 15.71 -2.07
CA LYS A 175 -5.58 14.67 -2.66
C LYS A 175 -5.83 13.32 -1.99
N PHE A 176 -5.85 12.28 -2.81
CA PHE A 176 -5.70 10.90 -2.38
C PHE A 176 -4.37 10.38 -2.88
N CYS A 177 -3.61 9.74 -2.03
CA CYS A 177 -2.39 9.05 -2.43
C CYS A 177 -2.19 7.79 -1.61
N PHE A 178 -1.38 6.87 -2.12
CA PHE A 178 -1.08 5.63 -1.43
C PHE A 178 0.32 5.09 -1.79
N HIS A 179 0.79 4.16 -1.00
CA HIS A 179 1.94 3.30 -1.27
C HIS A 179 1.67 1.90 -0.70
N MET A 180 2.44 0.92 -1.12
CA MET A 180 2.42 -0.38 -0.46
C MET A 180 2.89 -0.22 0.98
N GLU A 181 2.22 -0.92 1.90
CA GLU A 181 2.62 -0.90 3.31
C GLU A 181 3.97 -1.57 3.48
N CYS A 182 4.86 -0.88 4.17
CA CYS A 182 6.12 -1.43 4.65
C CYS A 182 6.29 -1.03 6.11
N PRO A 183 6.57 -1.97 7.02
CA PRO A 183 6.73 -1.68 8.44
C PRO A 183 7.73 -0.55 8.68
N ASN A 184 7.33 0.45 9.47
CA ASN A 184 8.14 1.62 9.84
C ASN A 184 8.51 2.60 8.71
N MET A 185 7.94 2.45 7.52
CA MET A 185 8.22 3.30 6.35
C MET A 185 7.03 4.15 5.92
N ASP A 186 6.28 4.69 6.84
CA ASP A 186 5.17 5.60 6.54
C ASP A 186 5.64 6.91 5.88
N TRP A 187 4.90 7.37 4.87
CA TRP A 187 5.05 8.74 4.37
C TRP A 187 4.75 9.77 5.45
N LEU A 188 3.61 9.59 6.14
CA LEU A 188 3.24 10.37 7.31
C LEU A 188 3.02 9.45 8.51
N SER A 189 3.82 9.60 9.57
CA SER A 189 3.63 8.83 10.79
C SER A 189 2.30 9.17 11.48
N ASP A 190 1.73 8.22 12.21
CA ASP A 190 0.51 8.41 12.99
C ASP A 190 0.57 9.63 13.91
N LYS A 191 1.77 9.87 14.51
CA LYS A 191 2.00 11.04 15.37
C LYS A 191 1.82 12.33 14.59
N LYS A 192 2.41 12.41 13.38
CA LYS A 192 2.33 13.57 12.51
C LYS A 192 0.90 13.80 12.01
N VAL A 193 0.21 12.74 11.60
CA VAL A 193 -1.20 12.82 11.20
C VAL A 193 -2.08 13.33 12.36
N LYS A 194 -1.95 12.74 13.55
CA LYS A 194 -2.77 13.12 14.72
C LYS A 194 -2.51 14.54 15.22
N SER A 195 -1.29 15.03 15.07
CA SER A 195 -0.91 16.39 15.49
C SER A 195 -1.16 17.46 14.41
N SER A 196 -1.55 17.06 13.19
CA SER A 196 -1.81 17.99 12.11
C SER A 196 -3.06 18.83 12.37
N ASN A 197 -2.97 20.11 12.03
CA ASN A 197 -4.13 21.00 11.91
C ASN A 197 -4.84 20.84 10.56
N ASP A 198 -4.21 20.20 9.60
CA ASP A 198 -4.79 19.87 8.31
C ASP A 198 -5.77 18.69 8.43
N CYS A 199 -6.69 18.57 7.49
CA CYS A 199 -7.63 17.47 7.45
C CYS A 199 -6.99 16.25 6.78
N ILE A 200 -6.31 15.40 7.55
CA ILE A 200 -5.60 14.22 7.05
C ILE A 200 -6.21 12.94 7.62
N ARG A 201 -6.57 12.01 6.74
CA ARG A 201 -6.91 10.63 7.07
C ARG A 201 -5.83 9.71 6.51
N LYS A 202 -5.23 8.90 7.36
CA LYS A 202 -4.37 7.77 7.01
C LYS A 202 -5.15 6.49 7.27
N ASN A 203 -5.08 5.54 6.34
CA ASN A 203 -5.70 4.23 6.44
C ASN A 203 -4.72 3.14 5.97
N ILE A 204 -4.65 2.03 6.70
CA ILE A 204 -3.89 0.83 6.32
C ILE A 204 -4.92 -0.30 6.13
N PHE A 205 -4.86 -0.98 4.99
CA PHE A 205 -5.88 -1.99 4.62
C PHE A 205 -5.32 -3.06 3.66
#